data_06552df945314ea8e02822591c800bdc
#
_entry.id   06552df945314ea8e02822591c800bdc
#
_cell.length_a   1.000
_cell.length_b   1.000
_cell.length_c   1.000
_cell.angle_alpha   90.00
_cell.angle_beta   90.00
_cell.angle_gamma   90.00
#
_symmetry.space_group_name_H-M   'P 1'
#
loop_
_entity.id
_entity.type
_entity.pdbx_description
1 polymer ?
#
loop_
_entity_poly.entity_id
_entity_poly.type
_entity_poly.pdbx_seq_one_letter_code
_entity_poly.pdbx_strand_id
1 'polypeptide(L)'
;MKTIFINGLSGKMGKTINNLILNDPDFEIVKTVSDSDVVIDFSRPESTMPLVQEAKEYKKPLIIGTTGFTDIELKVLEEASNEIPIMLSFNMSKGIFYLKKTLNSF
;
A
#
# COMPACT_ATOMS: atom_id res chain seq x y z
N MET A 1 13.62 11.53 3.54
CA MET A 1 12.19 11.60 3.14
C MET A 1 11.79 10.30 2.47
N LYS A 2 10.68 9.70 2.90
CA LYS A 2 10.20 8.46 2.33
C LYS A 2 9.13 8.76 1.29
N THR A 3 9.25 8.17 0.10
CA THR A 3 8.28 8.37 -0.99
C THR A 3 7.25 7.24 -0.99
N ILE A 4 6.00 7.59 -1.23
CA ILE A 4 4.86 6.67 -1.11
C ILE A 4 3.99 6.77 -2.35
N PHE A 5 3.69 5.61 -2.94
CA PHE A 5 2.68 5.49 -3.99
C PHE A 5 1.40 4.96 -3.35
N ILE A 6 0.27 5.64 -3.60
CA ILE A 6 -1.04 5.23 -3.06
C ILE A 6 -1.97 4.87 -4.22
N ASN A 7 -2.47 3.63 -4.20
CA ASN A 7 -3.52 3.18 -5.11
C ASN A 7 -4.86 3.31 -4.38
N GLY A 8 -5.84 3.92 -5.04
CA GLY A 8 -7.14 4.18 -4.43
C GLY A 8 -7.30 5.58 -3.84
N LEU A 9 -6.54 6.56 -4.35
CA LEU A 9 -6.62 7.95 -3.89
C LEU A 9 -8.01 8.57 -4.03
N SER A 10 -8.80 8.11 -5.00
CA SER A 10 -10.15 8.63 -5.22
C SER A 10 -11.15 8.16 -4.18
N GLY A 11 -10.83 7.10 -3.42
CA GLY A 11 -11.70 6.58 -2.37
C GLY A 11 -11.59 7.41 -1.08
N LYS A 12 -12.57 7.22 -0.19
CA LYS A 12 -12.63 7.94 1.09
C LYS A 12 -11.37 7.72 1.94
N MET A 13 -10.94 6.47 2.06
CA MET A 13 -9.76 6.13 2.87
C MET A 13 -8.48 6.63 2.20
N GLY A 14 -8.41 6.56 0.89
CA GLY A 14 -7.26 7.07 0.15
C GLY A 14 -7.08 8.56 0.35
N LYS A 15 -8.17 9.33 0.33
CA LYS A 15 -8.13 10.78 0.56
C LYS A 15 -7.68 11.09 1.99
N THR A 16 -8.16 10.34 2.97
CA THR A 16 -7.78 10.54 4.38
C THR A 16 -6.28 10.33 4.56
N ILE A 17 -5.76 9.27 4.00
CA ILE A 17 -4.32 8.94 4.11
C ILE A 17 -3.48 9.93 3.33
N ASN A 18 -3.94 10.33 2.14
CA ASN A 18 -3.27 11.36 1.36
C ASN A 18 -3.10 12.66 2.15
N ASN A 19 -4.17 13.11 2.82
CA ASN A 19 -4.12 14.33 3.63
C ASN A 19 -3.15 14.20 4.80
N LEU A 20 -3.12 13.03 5.45
CA LEU A 20 -2.19 12.78 6.55
C LEU A 20 -0.74 12.83 6.09
N ILE A 21 -0.45 12.23 4.95
CA ILE A 21 0.91 12.15 4.41
C ILE A 21 1.36 13.52 3.91
N LEU A 22 0.47 14.27 3.23
CA LEU A 22 0.80 15.61 2.73
C LEU A 22 1.16 16.58 3.87
N ASN A 23 0.61 16.37 5.05
CA ASN A 23 0.90 17.22 6.21
C ASN A 23 2.11 16.75 7.02
N ASP A 24 2.75 15.66 6.60
CA ASP A 24 3.91 15.10 7.30
C ASP A 24 5.17 15.36 6.47
N PRO A 25 6.13 16.15 6.99
CA PRO A 25 7.33 16.50 6.22
C PRO A 25 8.27 15.31 5.96
N ASP A 26 8.06 14.18 6.66
CA ASP A 26 8.90 12.99 6.49
C ASP A 26 8.47 12.14 5.29
N PHE A 27 7.33 12.45 4.65
CA PHE A 27 6.78 11.67 3.56
C PHE A 27 6.46 12.52 2.34
N GLU A 28 6.57 11.92 1.17
CA GLU A 28 6.18 12.53 -0.09
C GLU A 28 5.39 11.53 -0.91
N ILE A 29 4.28 11.98 -1.53
CA ILE A 29 3.47 11.13 -2.39
C ILE A 29 3.99 11.24 -3.82
N VAL A 30 4.27 10.09 -4.43
CA VAL A 30 4.73 10.01 -5.82
C VAL A 30 3.66 9.36 -6.69
N LYS A 31 3.78 9.52 -7.99
CA LYS A 31 2.75 9.09 -8.96
C LYS A 31 3.04 7.74 -9.60
N THR A 32 4.18 7.15 -9.32
CA THR A 32 4.56 5.86 -9.91
C THR A 32 5.14 4.94 -8.85
N VAL A 33 4.93 3.64 -9.05
CA VAL A 33 5.48 2.63 -8.16
C VAL A 33 7.01 2.66 -8.18
N SER A 34 7.59 2.83 -9.35
CA SER A 34 9.06 2.83 -9.50
C SER A 34 9.75 3.95 -8.71
N ASP A 35 9.07 5.08 -8.53
CA ASP A 35 9.61 6.22 -7.78
C ASP A 35 9.36 6.11 -6.27
N SER A 36 8.57 5.13 -5.84
CA SER A 36 8.19 5.00 -4.43
C SER A 36 9.18 4.16 -3.62
N ASP A 37 9.20 4.40 -2.33
CA ASP A 37 9.87 3.53 -1.35
C ASP A 37 8.90 2.49 -0.81
N VAL A 38 7.61 2.84 -0.74
CA VAL A 38 6.54 1.98 -0.23
C VAL A 38 5.29 2.19 -1.07
N VAL A 39 4.55 1.10 -1.31
CA VAL A 39 3.27 1.13 -2.02
C VAL A 39 2.15 0.84 -1.04
N ILE A 40 1.10 1.66 -1.06
CA ILE A 40 -0.09 1.49 -0.22
C ILE A 40 -1.29 1.30 -1.12
N ASP A 41 -2.14 0.30 -0.81
CA ASP A 41 -3.31 -0.02 -1.62
C ASP A 41 -4.60 0.00 -0.79
N PHE A 42 -5.57 0.82 -1.23
CA PHE A 42 -6.93 0.90 -0.69
C PHE A 42 -7.95 0.85 -1.82
N SER A 43 -7.71 0.03 -2.80
CA SER A 43 -8.56 -0.07 -3.98
C SER A 43 -9.51 -1.27 -3.88
N ARG A 44 -9.66 -1.99 -4.96
CA ARG A 44 -10.45 -3.22 -5.04
C ARG A 44 -9.53 -4.37 -5.45
N PRO A 45 -9.91 -5.63 -5.18
CA PRO A 45 -9.06 -6.78 -5.56
C PRO A 45 -8.64 -6.76 -7.02
N GLU A 46 -9.53 -6.36 -7.94
CA GLU A 46 -9.21 -6.27 -9.38
C GLU A 46 -8.08 -5.28 -9.66
N SER A 47 -7.97 -4.24 -8.85
CA SER A 47 -6.93 -3.22 -8.99
C SER A 47 -5.66 -3.62 -8.24
N THR A 48 -5.81 -4.35 -7.13
CA THR A 48 -4.70 -4.81 -6.30
C THR A 48 -3.83 -5.83 -7.03
N MET A 49 -4.45 -6.75 -7.76
CA MET A 49 -3.69 -7.83 -8.43
C MET A 49 -2.64 -7.33 -9.41
N PRO A 50 -2.97 -6.39 -10.35
CA PRO A 50 -1.92 -5.82 -11.21
C PRO A 50 -0.86 -5.05 -10.42
N LEU A 51 -1.26 -4.36 -9.36
CA LEU A 51 -0.34 -3.59 -8.53
C LEU A 51 0.67 -4.49 -7.82
N VAL A 52 0.25 -5.66 -7.37
CA VAL A 52 1.15 -6.65 -6.76
C VAL A 52 2.26 -7.04 -7.73
N GLN A 53 1.91 -7.28 -9.00
CA GLN A 53 2.90 -7.63 -10.02
C GLN A 53 3.89 -6.48 -10.25
N GLU A 54 3.39 -5.25 -10.30
CA GLU A 54 4.23 -4.07 -10.47
C GLU A 54 5.15 -3.87 -9.26
N ALA A 55 4.63 -4.04 -8.05
CA ALA A 55 5.43 -3.93 -6.83
C ALA A 55 6.55 -4.99 -6.80
N LYS A 56 6.26 -6.20 -7.27
CA LYS A 56 7.26 -7.26 -7.38
C LYS A 56 8.34 -6.89 -8.40
N GLU A 57 7.94 -6.34 -9.54
CA GLU A 57 8.87 -5.94 -10.60
C GLU A 57 9.89 -4.92 -10.09
N TYR A 58 9.43 -3.94 -9.34
CA TYR A 58 10.30 -2.88 -8.79
C TYR A 58 10.81 -3.19 -7.39
N LYS A 59 10.45 -4.35 -6.85
CA LYS A 59 10.87 -4.81 -5.50
C LYS A 59 10.51 -3.81 -4.41
N LYS A 60 9.25 -3.37 -4.41
CA LYS A 60 8.75 -2.41 -3.42
C LYS A 60 7.91 -3.11 -2.35
N PRO A 61 8.05 -2.72 -1.07
CA PRO A 61 7.15 -3.19 -0.02
C PRO A 61 5.73 -2.72 -0.29
N LEU A 62 4.74 -3.53 0.09
CA LEU A 62 3.34 -3.29 -0.23
C LEU A 62 2.49 -3.41 1.03
N ILE A 63 1.73 -2.36 1.34
CA ILE A 63 0.74 -2.37 2.42
C ILE A 63 -0.64 -2.36 1.80
N ILE A 64 -1.43 -3.40 2.09
CA ILE A 64 -2.75 -3.59 1.49
C ILE A 64 -3.84 -3.42 2.53
N GLY A 65 -4.70 -2.43 2.35
CA GLY A 65 -5.91 -2.23 3.14
C GLY A 65 -7.17 -2.69 2.41
N THR A 66 -7.03 -3.19 1.19
CA THR A 66 -8.13 -3.73 0.39
C THR A 66 -8.64 -5.03 1.00
N THR A 67 -9.96 -5.23 0.99
CA THR A 67 -10.61 -6.45 1.49
C THR A 67 -11.39 -7.12 0.38
N GLY A 68 -11.89 -8.33 0.64
CA GLY A 68 -12.74 -9.05 -0.31
C GLY A 68 -11.98 -9.92 -1.30
N PHE A 69 -10.75 -10.28 -0.99
CA PHE A 69 -9.96 -11.19 -1.85
C PHE A 69 -10.54 -12.60 -1.81
N THR A 70 -10.53 -13.26 -2.98
CA THR A 70 -10.83 -14.69 -3.07
C THR A 70 -9.65 -15.49 -2.53
N ASP A 71 -9.87 -16.81 -2.29
CA ASP A 71 -8.78 -17.68 -1.84
C ASP A 71 -7.64 -17.75 -2.84
N ILE A 72 -7.95 -17.70 -4.14
CA ILE A 72 -6.94 -17.69 -5.20
C ILE A 72 -6.11 -16.40 -5.13
N GLU A 73 -6.79 -15.27 -4.94
CA GLU A 73 -6.12 -13.97 -4.83
C GLU A 73 -5.24 -13.89 -3.57
N LEU A 74 -5.72 -14.40 -2.45
CA LEU A 74 -4.92 -14.47 -1.21
C LEU A 74 -3.67 -15.32 -1.40
N LYS A 75 -3.77 -16.39 -2.18
CA LYS A 75 -2.63 -17.24 -2.49
C LYS A 75 -1.59 -16.50 -3.35
N VAL A 76 -2.05 -15.68 -4.29
CA VAL A 76 -1.16 -14.83 -5.10
C VAL A 76 -0.40 -13.86 -4.19
N LEU A 77 -1.08 -13.26 -3.22
CA LEU A 77 -0.45 -12.36 -2.25
C LEU A 77 0.57 -13.10 -1.39
N GLU A 78 0.24 -14.30 -0.93
CA GLU A 78 1.14 -15.12 -0.13
C GLU A 78 2.41 -15.47 -0.90
N GLU A 79 2.28 -15.87 -2.17
CA GLU A 79 3.43 -16.16 -3.01
C GLU A 79 4.29 -14.92 -3.25
N ALA A 80 3.65 -13.76 -3.49
CA ALA A 80 4.36 -12.51 -3.67
C ALA A 80 5.14 -12.09 -2.42
N SER A 81 4.64 -12.44 -1.23
CA SER A 81 5.32 -12.11 0.03
C SER A 81 6.68 -12.78 0.19
N ASN A 82 6.97 -13.80 -0.62
CA ASN A 82 8.29 -14.42 -0.66
C ASN A 82 9.32 -13.55 -1.41
N GLU A 83 8.86 -12.60 -2.21
CA GLU A 83 9.72 -11.76 -3.02
C GLU A 83 9.81 -10.33 -2.49
N ILE A 84 8.71 -9.81 -1.93
CA ILE A 84 8.63 -8.45 -1.38
C ILE A 84 7.87 -8.49 -0.04
N PRO A 85 8.18 -7.57 0.89
CA PRO A 85 7.39 -7.45 2.12
C PRO A 85 5.96 -7.04 1.79
N ILE A 86 4.98 -7.82 2.27
CA ILE A 86 3.56 -7.51 2.10
C ILE A 86 2.89 -7.53 3.46
N MET A 87 2.20 -6.43 3.78
CA MET A 87 1.39 -6.34 4.99
C MET A 87 -0.07 -6.22 4.60
N LEU A 88 -0.91 -7.11 5.13
CA LEU A 88 -2.36 -7.03 4.99
C LEU A 88 -2.91 -6.33 6.23
N SER A 89 -3.64 -5.24 6.02
CA SER A 89 -4.25 -4.49 7.12
C SER A 89 -5.71 -4.21 6.76
N PHE A 90 -6.61 -4.94 7.41
CA PHE A 90 -8.04 -4.82 7.13
C PHE A 90 -8.75 -3.82 8.05
N ASN A 91 -8.06 -3.25 9.02
CA ASN A 91 -8.66 -2.34 9.99
C ASN A 91 -7.92 -1.00 10.00
N MET A 92 -7.94 -0.33 8.85
CA MET A 92 -7.18 0.90 8.65
C MET A 92 -7.77 2.09 9.41
N SER A 93 -9.06 2.05 9.76
CA SER A 93 -9.68 3.14 10.50
C SER A 93 -9.11 3.28 11.92
N LYS A 94 -8.66 2.19 12.51
CA LYS A 94 -7.94 2.22 13.79
C LYS A 94 -6.45 2.41 13.60
N GLY A 95 -5.97 2.29 12.38
CA GLY A 95 -4.58 2.08 12.08
C GLY A 95 -3.80 3.24 11.51
N ILE A 96 -4.38 4.44 11.42
CA ILE A 96 -3.64 5.56 10.83
C ILE A 96 -2.34 5.82 11.60
N PHE A 97 -2.37 5.73 12.91
CA PHE A 97 -1.18 5.86 13.74
C PHE A 97 -0.20 4.72 13.49
N TYR A 98 -0.72 3.48 13.41
CA TYR A 98 0.10 2.31 13.09
C TYR A 98 0.68 2.38 11.70
N LEU A 99 -0.07 2.94 10.74
CA LEU A 99 0.41 3.09 9.37
C LEU A 99 1.68 3.94 9.32
N LYS A 100 1.69 5.08 9.99
CA LYS A 100 2.88 5.93 10.07
C LYS A 100 4.07 5.18 10.68
N LYS A 101 3.83 4.46 11.76
CA LYS A 101 4.86 3.68 12.43
C LYS A 101 5.39 2.58 11.53
N THR A 102 4.51 1.91 10.79
CA THR A 102 4.88 0.86 9.85
C THR A 102 5.70 1.42 8.69
N LEU A 103 5.28 2.56 8.14
CA LEU A 103 6.00 3.23 7.06
C LEU A 103 7.42 3.61 7.47
N ASN A 104 7.61 4.02 8.71
CA ASN A 104 8.93 4.35 9.24
C ASN A 104 9.82 3.11 9.44
N SER A 105 9.22 1.92 9.48
CA SER A 105 9.94 0.67 9.67
C SER A 105 10.52 0.10 8.38
N PHE A 106 10.03 0.56 7.23
CA PHE A 106 10.52 0.09 5.92
C PHE A 106 11.79 0.86 5.47
#